data_b649c371787c16f8af000aa3c9a894c5
#
_entry.id   b649c371787c16f8af000aa3c9a894c5
#
_cell.length_a   1.000
_cell.length_b   1.000
_cell.length_c   1.000
_cell.angle_alpha   90.00
_cell.angle_beta   90.00
_cell.angle_gamma   90.00
#
_symmetry.space_group_name_H-M   'P 1'
#
loop_
_entity.id
_entity.type
_entity.pdbx_description
1 polymer ?
#
loop_
_entity_poly.entity_id
_entity_poly.type
_entity_poly.pdbx_seq_one_letter_code
_entity_poly.pdbx_strand_id
1 'polypeptide(L)'
;MKKIPAIALLSALATSAFAQWKGAGEFGLAITGGNTDTQNVNGKLGLINENDAWKHEFGVGILRSEVSDFRTANRSDIGWTSGYKLTDLSYVFGSLRYENDDFGGFDSQAVAALGYGFYPIKTEETTLLLDAGLGYKEFKPQRFEVRIIGGLPEIFRIVGASEGEAIFRGKVDFSTKLTETTQLYNTFLLEAGSDNKFMRNDLGIAVKISDAFAVKTGLQLRRNSDVAPGVRKTDRLFTTNLVYSF
;
A
#
# COMPACT_ATOMS: atom_id res chain seq x y z
N MET A 1 -16.30 26.25 -20.22
CA MET A 1 -17.31 25.81 -19.27
C MET A 1 -17.86 24.45 -19.72
N LYS A 2 -17.41 23.33 -19.17
CA LYS A 2 -18.03 22.00 -19.41
C LYS A 2 -18.09 21.25 -18.08
N LYS A 3 -19.29 21.23 -17.53
CA LYS A 3 -20.05 20.26 -16.76
C LYS A 3 -19.24 19.18 -16.00
N ILE A 4 -19.19 19.35 -14.70
CA ILE A 4 -19.02 18.29 -13.71
C ILE A 4 -20.42 17.81 -13.33
N PRO A 5 -20.85 16.64 -13.78
CA PRO A 5 -21.92 15.92 -13.12
C PRO A 5 -21.50 14.45 -12.99
N ALA A 6 -21.19 13.97 -11.82
CA ALA A 6 -21.26 12.54 -11.49
C ALA A 6 -20.84 12.20 -10.04
N ILE A 7 -20.59 13.19 -9.19
CA ILE A 7 -20.21 12.89 -7.78
C ILE A 7 -21.44 12.82 -6.85
N ALA A 8 -22.60 13.31 -7.28
CA ALA A 8 -23.78 13.41 -6.43
C ALA A 8 -24.67 12.15 -6.36
N LEU A 9 -24.41 11.11 -7.14
CA LEU A 9 -25.29 9.93 -7.20
C LEU A 9 -24.80 8.70 -6.43
N LEU A 10 -23.60 8.72 -5.85
CA LEU A 10 -23.09 7.60 -5.03
C LEU A 10 -23.43 7.72 -3.54
N SER A 11 -23.98 8.83 -3.09
CA SER A 11 -24.22 9.08 -1.66
C SER A 11 -25.53 8.55 -1.10
N ALA A 12 -26.46 8.03 -1.92
CA ALA A 12 -27.80 7.70 -1.48
C ALA A 12 -28.11 6.19 -1.29
N LEU A 13 -27.20 5.28 -1.63
CA LEU A 13 -27.43 3.82 -1.50
C LEU A 13 -26.56 3.13 -0.43
N ALA A 14 -25.84 3.90 0.39
CA ALA A 14 -24.80 3.35 1.25
C ALA A 14 -25.14 3.29 2.75
N THR A 15 -26.32 3.68 3.19
CA THR A 15 -26.52 4.01 4.62
C THR A 15 -26.76 2.85 5.58
N SER A 16 -27.10 1.64 5.12
CA SER A 16 -27.32 0.50 6.03
C SER A 16 -26.25 -0.61 5.97
N ALA A 17 -25.60 -0.79 4.82
CA ALA A 17 -24.55 -1.80 4.67
C ALA A 17 -23.16 -1.33 5.20
N PHE A 18 -22.94 -0.01 5.26
CA PHE A 18 -21.67 0.59 5.73
C PHE A 18 -21.63 0.92 7.22
N ALA A 19 -22.73 0.81 7.95
CA ALA A 19 -22.78 1.11 9.40
C ALA A 19 -21.85 0.22 10.26
N GLN A 20 -21.32 -0.88 9.72
CA GLN A 20 -20.37 -1.78 10.38
C GLN A 20 -18.91 -1.61 9.90
N TRP A 21 -18.67 -0.74 8.91
CA TRP A 21 -17.32 -0.48 8.41
C TRP A 21 -16.71 0.74 9.10
N LYS A 22 -15.51 0.55 9.63
CA LYS A 22 -14.65 1.65 10.08
C LYS A 22 -13.66 1.94 8.98
N GLY A 23 -13.39 3.21 8.73
CA GLY A 23 -12.51 3.60 7.64
C GLY A 23 -11.56 4.72 8.01
N ALA A 24 -10.45 4.78 7.28
CA ALA A 24 -9.56 5.92 7.30
C ALA A 24 -9.10 6.26 5.89
N GLY A 25 -9.23 7.54 5.54
CA GLY A 25 -8.64 8.13 4.34
C GLY A 25 -7.37 8.90 4.72
N GLU A 26 -6.27 8.67 4.00
CA GLU A 26 -5.02 9.41 4.16
C GLU A 26 -4.75 10.20 2.88
N PHE A 27 -4.37 11.46 3.01
CA PHE A 27 -3.98 12.32 1.90
C PHE A 27 -2.72 13.11 2.22
N GLY A 28 -1.74 13.05 1.34
CA GLY A 28 -0.51 13.83 1.40
C GLY A 28 -0.26 14.56 0.09
N LEU A 29 0.11 15.82 0.20
CA LEU A 29 0.48 16.69 -0.92
C LEU A 29 1.75 17.46 -0.55
N ALA A 30 2.74 17.43 -1.44
CA ALA A 30 3.90 18.29 -1.36
C ALA A 30 4.13 18.97 -2.72
N ILE A 31 4.21 20.28 -2.71
CA ILE A 31 4.48 21.11 -3.90
C ILE A 31 5.67 22.00 -3.58
N THR A 32 6.67 21.97 -4.44
CA THR A 32 7.80 22.91 -4.39
C THR A 32 7.91 23.63 -5.73
N GLY A 33 8.31 24.90 -5.70
CA GLY A 33 8.53 25.71 -6.89
C GLY A 33 9.85 26.47 -6.79
N GLY A 34 10.43 26.85 -7.91
CA GLY A 34 11.67 27.59 -7.99
C GLY A 34 12.63 27.02 -9.03
N ASN A 35 13.87 26.70 -8.66
CA ASN A 35 14.84 26.10 -9.59
C ASN A 35 14.47 24.68 -10.02
N THR A 36 13.62 24.00 -9.23
CA THR A 36 13.05 22.68 -9.54
C THR A 36 11.61 22.67 -9.05
N ASP A 37 10.69 22.40 -9.96
CA ASP A 37 9.29 22.21 -9.62
C ASP A 37 9.04 20.73 -9.31
N THR A 38 8.51 20.45 -8.12
CA THR A 38 8.19 19.08 -7.69
C THR A 38 6.75 19.02 -7.19
N GLN A 39 6.01 18.02 -7.63
CA GLN A 39 4.66 17.73 -7.17
C GLN A 39 4.61 16.27 -6.73
N ASN A 40 4.21 16.03 -5.49
CA ASN A 40 3.99 14.70 -4.94
C ASN A 40 2.59 14.61 -4.36
N VAL A 41 1.84 13.63 -4.81
CA VAL A 41 0.49 13.32 -4.31
C VAL A 41 0.47 11.86 -3.89
N ASN A 42 0.03 11.59 -2.68
CA ASN A 42 -0.28 10.24 -2.24
C ASN A 42 -1.62 10.21 -1.52
N GLY A 43 -2.34 9.13 -1.72
CA GLY A 43 -3.63 8.87 -1.08
C GLY A 43 -3.74 7.42 -0.69
N LYS A 44 -4.39 7.16 0.45
CA LYS A 44 -4.75 5.80 0.89
C LYS A 44 -6.16 5.81 1.43
N LEU A 45 -6.90 4.73 1.19
CA LEU A 45 -8.17 4.43 1.82
C LEU A 45 -8.06 3.04 2.45
N GLY A 46 -8.36 2.93 3.72
CA GLY A 46 -8.48 1.67 4.44
C GLY A 46 -9.87 1.51 5.01
N LEU A 47 -10.47 0.34 4.85
CA LEU A 47 -11.75 -0.03 5.41
C LEU A 47 -11.61 -1.33 6.17
N ILE A 48 -12.20 -1.41 7.35
CA ILE A 48 -12.23 -2.60 8.20
C ILE A 48 -13.66 -2.88 8.62
N ASN A 49 -14.08 -4.13 8.43
CA ASN A 49 -15.31 -4.67 9.01
C ASN A 49 -14.95 -5.86 9.87
N GLU A 50 -15.35 -5.85 11.11
CA GLU A 50 -15.04 -6.91 12.07
C GLU A 50 -16.26 -7.24 12.92
N ASN A 51 -16.56 -8.53 13.01
CA ASN A 51 -17.58 -9.11 13.89
C ASN A 51 -16.99 -10.28 14.68
N ASP A 52 -17.82 -11.06 15.38
CA ASP A 52 -17.36 -12.16 16.23
C ASP A 52 -16.63 -13.26 15.44
N ALA A 53 -17.01 -13.53 14.20
CA ALA A 53 -16.48 -14.62 13.39
C ALA A 53 -15.50 -14.14 12.29
N TRP A 54 -15.69 -12.93 11.75
CA TRP A 54 -14.96 -12.47 10.58
C TRP A 54 -14.29 -11.12 10.79
N LYS A 55 -13.16 -10.95 10.13
CA LYS A 55 -12.50 -9.66 9.93
C LYS A 55 -12.19 -9.47 8.46
N HIS A 56 -12.70 -8.40 7.87
CA HIS A 56 -12.41 -8.02 6.49
C HIS A 56 -11.64 -6.70 6.49
N GLU A 57 -10.55 -6.67 5.73
CA GLU A 57 -9.73 -5.49 5.51
C GLU A 57 -9.68 -5.19 4.01
N PHE A 58 -9.99 -3.98 3.63
CA PHE A 58 -9.87 -3.49 2.27
C PHE A 58 -8.97 -2.28 2.24
N GLY A 59 -8.10 -2.18 1.25
CA GLY A 59 -7.17 -1.06 1.09
C GLY A 59 -6.99 -0.65 -0.36
N VAL A 60 -6.88 0.65 -0.58
CA VAL A 60 -6.48 1.25 -1.88
C VAL A 60 -5.39 2.26 -1.61
N GLY A 61 -4.37 2.28 -2.46
CA GLY A 61 -3.29 3.24 -2.42
C GLY A 61 -3.00 3.86 -3.79
N ILE A 62 -2.62 5.13 -3.81
CA ILE A 62 -2.11 5.83 -4.98
C ILE A 62 -0.88 6.64 -4.60
N LEU A 63 0.08 6.71 -5.52
CA LEU A 63 1.27 7.57 -5.43
C LEU A 63 1.57 8.13 -6.80
N ARG A 64 1.67 9.45 -6.91
CA ARG A 64 2.14 10.13 -8.10
C ARG A 64 3.17 11.19 -7.73
N SER A 65 4.29 11.20 -8.45
CA SER A 65 5.34 12.20 -8.31
C SER A 65 5.76 12.71 -9.68
N GLU A 66 5.98 14.02 -9.75
CA GLU A 66 6.47 14.71 -10.94
C GLU A 66 7.59 15.68 -10.52
N VAL A 67 8.62 15.78 -11.35
CA VAL A 67 9.76 16.71 -11.17
C VAL A 67 9.97 17.42 -12.50
N SER A 68 9.80 18.76 -12.53
CA SER A 68 9.95 19.58 -13.75
C SER A 68 9.17 19.00 -14.93
N ASP A 69 7.87 18.71 -14.73
CA ASP A 69 6.92 18.11 -15.69
C ASP A 69 7.23 16.66 -16.11
N PHE A 70 8.29 16.05 -15.57
CA PHE A 70 8.58 14.64 -15.78
C PHE A 70 8.03 13.80 -14.64
N ARG A 71 7.20 12.79 -14.97
CA ARG A 71 6.70 11.83 -13.98
C ARG A 71 7.83 10.95 -13.51
N THR A 72 7.97 10.81 -12.19
CA THR A 72 9.01 10.03 -11.52
C THR A 72 8.45 8.91 -10.65
N ALA A 73 7.15 8.95 -10.32
CA ALA A 73 6.41 7.85 -9.72
C ALA A 73 4.95 7.87 -10.20
N ASN A 74 4.40 6.69 -10.44
CA ASN A 74 2.97 6.48 -10.70
C ASN A 74 2.64 5.05 -10.30
N ARG A 75 2.09 4.89 -9.08
CA ARG A 75 1.76 3.60 -8.52
C ARG A 75 0.35 3.60 -7.96
N SER A 76 -0.35 2.50 -8.16
CA SER A 76 -1.64 2.23 -7.53
C SER A 76 -1.66 0.80 -7.02
N ASP A 77 -2.30 0.60 -5.88
CA ASP A 77 -2.50 -0.71 -5.28
C ASP A 77 -3.89 -0.86 -4.70
N ILE A 78 -4.38 -2.09 -4.72
CA ILE A 78 -5.62 -2.50 -4.08
C ILE A 78 -5.37 -3.83 -3.37
N GLY A 79 -5.94 -4.00 -2.19
CA GLY A 79 -5.83 -5.21 -1.41
C GLY A 79 -7.10 -5.55 -0.66
N TRP A 80 -7.32 -6.83 -0.47
CA TRP A 80 -8.39 -7.38 0.36
C TRP A 80 -7.84 -8.54 1.18
N THR A 81 -8.18 -8.56 2.47
CA THR A 81 -7.92 -9.70 3.35
C THR A 81 -9.21 -10.05 4.09
N SER A 82 -9.57 -11.33 4.08
CA SER A 82 -10.66 -11.89 4.86
C SER A 82 -10.10 -12.91 5.83
N GLY A 83 -10.32 -12.72 7.13
CA GLY A 83 -9.91 -13.61 8.19
C GLY A 83 -11.11 -14.21 8.93
N TYR A 84 -11.16 -15.52 9.05
CA TYR A 84 -12.09 -16.23 9.92
C TYR A 84 -11.44 -16.51 11.28
N LYS A 85 -12.02 -15.96 12.34
CA LYS A 85 -11.51 -16.08 13.71
C LYS A 85 -11.68 -17.51 14.23
N LEU A 86 -10.59 -18.11 14.65
CA LEU A 86 -10.58 -19.41 15.33
C LEU A 86 -10.65 -19.23 16.84
N THR A 87 -10.02 -18.19 17.33
CA THR A 87 -10.02 -17.74 18.72
C THR A 87 -9.94 -16.20 18.75
N ASP A 88 -9.97 -15.58 19.93
CA ASP A 88 -9.77 -14.14 20.11
C ASP A 88 -8.38 -13.66 19.65
N LEU A 89 -7.41 -14.57 19.57
CA LEU A 89 -6.01 -14.28 19.25
C LEU A 89 -5.55 -14.89 17.93
N SER A 90 -6.38 -15.66 17.23
CA SER A 90 -5.94 -16.35 16.01
C SER A 90 -7.03 -16.49 14.97
N TYR A 91 -6.62 -16.52 13.70
CA TYR A 91 -7.51 -16.65 12.54
C TYR A 91 -6.81 -17.32 11.36
N VAL A 92 -7.60 -17.90 10.48
CA VAL A 92 -7.15 -18.26 9.12
C VAL A 92 -7.57 -17.15 8.17
N PHE A 93 -6.75 -16.86 7.16
CA PHE A 93 -7.06 -15.79 6.23
C PHE A 93 -6.87 -16.18 4.77
N GLY A 94 -7.63 -15.48 3.91
CA GLY A 94 -7.37 -15.36 2.49
C GLY A 94 -7.10 -13.90 2.14
N SER A 95 -6.13 -13.65 1.28
CA SER A 95 -5.78 -12.30 0.84
C SER A 95 -5.57 -12.22 -0.67
N LEU A 96 -5.97 -11.08 -1.23
CA LEU A 96 -5.75 -10.70 -2.62
C LEU A 96 -5.08 -9.33 -2.64
N ARG A 97 -4.08 -9.15 -3.49
CA ARG A 97 -3.43 -7.87 -3.73
C ARG A 97 -3.13 -7.70 -5.21
N TYR A 98 -3.41 -6.52 -5.73
CA TYR A 98 -2.97 -6.11 -7.06
C TYR A 98 -2.24 -4.78 -6.95
N GLU A 99 -1.18 -4.63 -7.69
CA GLU A 99 -0.37 -3.42 -7.77
C GLU A 99 0.05 -3.16 -9.20
N ASN A 100 0.00 -1.90 -9.62
CA ASN A 100 0.59 -1.39 -10.83
C ASN A 100 1.60 -0.30 -10.48
N ASP A 101 2.80 -0.34 -11.07
CA ASP A 101 3.86 0.63 -10.83
C ASP A 101 4.64 0.90 -12.12
N ASP A 102 4.41 2.07 -12.72
CA ASP A 102 5.03 2.45 -13.99
C ASP A 102 6.56 2.63 -13.92
N PHE A 103 7.13 2.76 -12.72
CA PHE A 103 8.54 3.08 -12.49
C PHE A 103 9.28 2.05 -11.64
N GLY A 104 8.58 1.05 -11.14
CA GLY A 104 9.14 -0.04 -10.35
C GLY A 104 9.88 -1.09 -11.17
N GLY A 105 10.31 -2.17 -10.54
CA GLY A 105 10.92 -3.33 -11.23
C GLY A 105 9.90 -4.18 -11.98
N PHE A 106 8.61 -4.01 -11.68
CA PHE A 106 7.49 -4.74 -12.27
C PHE A 106 6.38 -3.78 -12.64
N ASP A 107 5.83 -3.92 -13.85
CA ASP A 107 4.69 -3.17 -14.35
C ASP A 107 3.44 -3.44 -13.52
N SER A 108 3.19 -4.72 -13.25
CA SER A 108 2.05 -5.14 -12.43
C SER A 108 2.36 -6.41 -11.65
N GLN A 109 1.71 -6.56 -10.50
CA GLN A 109 1.79 -7.74 -9.64
C GLN A 109 0.41 -8.06 -9.09
N ALA A 110 -0.01 -9.32 -9.19
CA ALA A 110 -1.20 -9.87 -8.54
C ALA A 110 -0.77 -10.97 -7.58
N VAL A 111 -1.26 -10.94 -6.35
CA VAL A 111 -0.94 -11.94 -5.31
C VAL A 111 -2.23 -12.46 -4.72
N ALA A 112 -2.35 -13.79 -4.64
CA ALA A 112 -3.35 -14.48 -3.85
C ALA A 112 -2.65 -15.36 -2.81
N ALA A 113 -3.06 -15.29 -1.55
CA ALA A 113 -2.46 -16.09 -0.47
C ALA A 113 -3.50 -16.55 0.55
N LEU A 114 -3.22 -17.71 1.16
CA LEU A 114 -3.95 -18.27 2.28
C LEU A 114 -2.97 -18.48 3.43
N GLY A 115 -3.43 -18.31 4.66
CA GLY A 115 -2.52 -18.44 5.78
C GLY A 115 -3.21 -18.40 7.15
N TYR A 116 -2.37 -18.29 8.16
CA TYR A 116 -2.75 -18.23 9.56
C TYR A 116 -2.17 -16.96 10.19
N GLY A 117 -2.98 -16.29 10.97
CA GLY A 117 -2.62 -15.09 11.72
C GLY A 117 -2.77 -15.30 13.21
N PHE A 118 -1.86 -14.72 13.97
CA PHE A 118 -1.82 -14.81 15.42
C PHE A 118 -1.42 -13.48 16.05
N TYR A 119 -2.09 -13.13 17.16
CA TYR A 119 -1.79 -11.95 17.97
C TYR A 119 -1.02 -12.33 19.23
N PRO A 120 0.33 -12.28 19.24
CA PRO A 120 1.13 -12.47 20.46
C PRO A 120 0.82 -11.42 21.53
N ILE A 121 0.47 -10.19 21.09
CA ILE A 121 0.08 -9.08 21.96
C ILE A 121 -1.19 -8.47 21.40
N LYS A 122 -2.24 -8.41 22.22
CA LYS A 122 -3.51 -7.77 21.88
C LYS A 122 -4.07 -7.08 23.12
N THR A 123 -3.61 -5.86 23.37
CA THR A 123 -4.05 -5.01 24.47
C THR A 123 -4.65 -3.72 23.94
N GLU A 124 -5.21 -2.87 24.79
CA GLU A 124 -5.71 -1.55 24.39
C GLU A 124 -4.59 -0.59 23.96
N GLU A 125 -3.38 -0.81 24.43
CA GLU A 125 -2.23 0.06 24.16
C GLU A 125 -1.35 -0.49 23.04
N THR A 126 -1.17 -1.82 22.99
CA THR A 126 -0.21 -2.44 22.09
C THR A 126 -0.83 -3.63 21.39
N THR A 127 -0.66 -3.67 20.07
CA THR A 127 -1.02 -4.81 19.23
C THR A 127 0.20 -5.28 18.45
N LEU A 128 0.44 -6.58 18.46
CA LEU A 128 1.38 -7.25 17.59
C LEU A 128 0.63 -8.37 16.89
N LEU A 129 0.61 -8.34 15.56
CA LEU A 129 0.04 -9.37 14.70
C LEU A 129 1.15 -9.99 13.86
N LEU A 130 1.14 -11.31 13.79
CA LEU A 130 2.01 -12.11 12.93
C LEU A 130 1.15 -12.94 11.99
N ASP A 131 1.32 -12.77 10.68
CA ASP A 131 0.70 -13.60 9.64
C ASP A 131 1.76 -14.42 8.93
N ALA A 132 1.45 -15.68 8.63
CA ALA A 132 2.25 -16.54 7.78
C ALA A 132 1.34 -17.33 6.84
N GLY A 133 1.75 -17.49 5.59
CA GLY A 133 0.94 -18.17 4.59
C GLY A 133 1.71 -18.57 3.35
N LEU A 134 1.02 -19.27 2.47
CA LEU A 134 1.48 -19.63 1.14
C LEU A 134 0.56 -18.98 0.11
N GLY A 135 1.11 -18.65 -1.03
CA GLY A 135 0.36 -18.00 -2.09
C GLY A 135 0.97 -18.21 -3.47
N TYR A 136 0.35 -17.53 -4.41
CA TYR A 136 0.82 -17.45 -5.78
C TYR A 136 0.87 -15.99 -6.19
N LYS A 137 1.97 -15.62 -6.84
CA LYS A 137 2.19 -14.29 -7.38
C LYS A 137 2.34 -14.39 -8.89
N GLU A 138 1.56 -13.59 -9.60
CA GLU A 138 1.71 -13.32 -11.02
C GLU A 138 2.25 -11.91 -11.19
N PHE A 139 3.25 -11.71 -12.04
CA PHE A 139 3.87 -10.41 -12.24
C PHE A 139 4.33 -10.22 -13.69
N LYS A 140 4.41 -8.97 -14.12
CA LYS A 140 4.99 -8.56 -15.41
C LYS A 140 6.26 -7.79 -15.16
N PRO A 141 7.45 -8.35 -15.45
CA PRO A 141 8.70 -7.62 -15.32
C PRO A 141 8.73 -6.47 -16.31
N GLN A 142 9.39 -5.38 -15.95
CA GLN A 142 9.62 -4.26 -16.86
C GLN A 142 11.06 -3.80 -16.80
N ARG A 143 11.50 -3.22 -17.93
CA ARG A 143 12.82 -2.61 -18.07
C ARG A 143 12.73 -1.32 -18.84
N PHE A 144 13.75 -0.48 -18.67
CA PHE A 144 13.85 0.79 -19.37
C PHE A 144 15.06 0.75 -20.30
N GLU A 145 14.87 1.10 -21.56
CA GLU A 145 15.91 1.19 -22.57
C GLU A 145 16.06 2.63 -23.03
N VAL A 146 17.31 3.11 -23.10
CA VAL A 146 17.61 4.40 -23.73
C VAL A 146 17.93 4.15 -25.19
N ARG A 147 17.22 4.79 -26.09
CA ARG A 147 17.45 4.76 -27.54
C ARG A 147 17.79 6.15 -28.03
N ILE A 148 18.69 6.27 -29.00
CA ILE A 148 19.00 7.55 -29.64
C ILE A 148 18.10 7.68 -30.86
N ILE A 149 17.19 8.66 -30.82
CA ILE A 149 16.26 8.96 -31.92
C ILE A 149 16.50 10.43 -32.33
N GLY A 150 16.83 10.65 -33.61
CA GLY A 150 17.13 12.01 -34.09
C GLY A 150 18.34 12.68 -33.40
N GLY A 151 19.26 11.88 -32.80
CA GLY A 151 20.42 12.40 -32.05
C GLY A 151 20.13 12.72 -30.58
N LEU A 152 18.91 12.51 -30.08
CA LEU A 152 18.50 12.71 -28.69
C LEU A 152 18.21 11.39 -27.98
N PRO A 153 18.58 11.26 -26.68
CA PRO A 153 18.24 10.07 -25.90
C PRO A 153 16.76 10.08 -25.52
N GLU A 154 16.07 8.99 -25.85
CA GLU A 154 14.69 8.73 -25.42
C GLU A 154 14.63 7.47 -24.58
N ILE A 155 13.80 7.47 -23.51
CA ILE A 155 13.61 6.34 -22.60
C ILE A 155 12.36 5.59 -23.01
N PHE A 156 12.50 4.30 -23.30
CA PHE A 156 11.43 3.39 -23.64
C PHE A 156 11.19 2.40 -22.50
N ARG A 157 9.95 2.31 -22.05
CA ARG A 157 9.50 1.27 -21.12
C ARG A 157 9.11 0.03 -21.92
N ILE A 158 9.68 -1.11 -21.56
CA ILE A 158 9.42 -2.41 -22.17
C ILE A 158 8.86 -3.31 -21.07
N VAL A 159 7.63 -3.77 -21.26
CA VAL A 159 6.94 -4.70 -20.37
C VAL A 159 7.12 -6.11 -20.91
N GLY A 160 7.57 -7.04 -20.07
CA GLY A 160 7.74 -8.46 -20.39
C GLY A 160 6.43 -9.24 -20.38
N ALA A 161 6.53 -10.53 -20.70
CA ALA A 161 5.41 -11.46 -20.55
C ALA A 161 5.05 -11.64 -19.06
N SER A 162 3.81 -12.09 -18.81
CA SER A 162 3.39 -12.45 -17.45
C SER A 162 4.12 -13.70 -17.00
N GLU A 163 4.65 -13.67 -15.80
CA GLU A 163 5.34 -14.76 -15.13
C GLU A 163 4.66 -15.04 -13.78
N GLY A 164 4.81 -16.25 -13.26
CA GLY A 164 4.16 -16.62 -12.02
C GLY A 164 4.99 -17.55 -11.17
N GLU A 165 4.91 -17.37 -9.85
CA GLU A 165 5.64 -18.17 -8.89
C GLU A 165 4.83 -18.45 -7.60
N ALA A 166 5.09 -19.59 -6.96
CA ALA A 166 4.62 -19.84 -5.62
C ALA A 166 5.43 -19.00 -4.63
N ILE A 167 4.77 -18.43 -3.63
CA ILE A 167 5.40 -17.59 -2.63
C ILE A 167 5.10 -18.03 -1.20
N PHE A 168 6.05 -17.82 -0.31
CA PHE A 168 5.78 -17.66 1.11
C PHE A 168 5.43 -16.20 1.39
N ARG A 169 4.35 -15.98 2.14
CA ARG A 169 3.93 -14.66 2.61
C ARG A 169 4.07 -14.58 4.12
N GLY A 170 4.77 -13.54 4.60
CA GLY A 170 4.86 -13.19 6.01
C GLY A 170 4.47 -11.72 6.22
N LYS A 171 3.70 -11.43 7.27
CA LYS A 171 3.38 -10.05 7.68
C LYS A 171 3.58 -9.92 9.18
N VAL A 172 4.20 -8.82 9.58
CA VAL A 172 4.25 -8.35 10.96
C VAL A 172 3.56 -7.00 11.02
N ASP A 173 2.57 -6.86 11.88
CA ASP A 173 1.86 -5.60 12.09
C ASP A 173 1.93 -5.25 13.57
N PHE A 174 2.63 -4.16 13.87
CA PHE A 174 2.86 -3.67 15.23
C PHE A 174 2.32 -2.26 15.38
N SER A 175 1.61 -2.03 16.46
CA SER A 175 1.24 -0.67 16.86
C SER A 175 1.23 -0.53 18.37
N THR A 176 1.64 0.64 18.87
CA THR A 176 1.60 0.94 20.29
C THR A 176 1.33 2.43 20.53
N LYS A 177 0.53 2.73 21.53
CA LYS A 177 0.32 4.10 22.02
C LYS A 177 1.56 4.56 22.78
N LEU A 178 2.18 5.63 22.35
CA LEU A 178 3.27 6.31 23.08
C LEU A 178 2.73 7.32 24.09
N THR A 179 1.60 7.95 23.74
CA THR A 179 0.81 8.85 24.59
C THR A 179 -0.67 8.66 24.26
N GLU A 180 -1.56 9.40 24.93
CA GLU A 180 -3.01 9.39 24.62
C GLU A 180 -3.33 9.83 23.18
N THR A 181 -2.47 10.65 22.57
CA THR A 181 -2.67 11.19 21.23
C THR A 181 -1.68 10.66 20.21
N THR A 182 -0.61 9.98 20.62
CA THR A 182 0.48 9.58 19.74
C THR A 182 0.60 8.07 19.68
N GLN A 183 0.58 7.51 18.47
CA GLN A 183 0.74 6.09 18.20
C GLN A 183 1.94 5.86 17.27
N LEU A 184 2.81 4.92 17.64
CA LEU A 184 3.83 4.34 16.77
C LEU A 184 3.23 3.15 16.04
N TYR A 185 3.53 3.00 14.75
CA TYR A 185 3.13 1.83 13.97
C TYR A 185 4.30 1.33 13.10
N ASN A 186 4.33 0.03 12.88
CA ASN A 186 5.22 -0.61 11.92
C ASN A 186 4.49 -1.78 11.26
N THR A 187 4.46 -1.78 9.92
CA THR A 187 3.97 -2.92 9.14
C THR A 187 5.08 -3.43 8.25
N PHE A 188 5.45 -4.68 8.40
CA PHE A 188 6.41 -5.37 7.56
C PHE A 188 5.70 -6.47 6.77
N LEU A 189 5.89 -6.50 5.45
CA LEU A 189 5.39 -7.53 4.54
C LEU A 189 6.57 -8.15 3.80
N LEU A 190 6.60 -9.48 3.76
CA LEU A 190 7.50 -10.31 2.96
C LEU A 190 6.67 -11.18 2.02
N GLU A 191 7.00 -11.19 0.75
CA GLU A 191 6.52 -12.13 -0.26
C GLU A 191 7.76 -12.75 -0.93
N ALA A 192 8.10 -13.98 -0.53
CA ALA A 192 9.32 -14.66 -0.96
C ALA A 192 8.99 -15.77 -1.95
N GLY A 193 9.31 -15.55 -3.21
CA GLY A 193 9.27 -16.53 -4.29
C GLY A 193 10.66 -17.01 -4.68
N SER A 194 10.74 -17.89 -5.69
CA SER A 194 11.98 -18.37 -6.27
C SER A 194 12.74 -17.27 -7.00
N ASP A 195 12.01 -16.45 -7.75
CA ASP A 195 12.58 -15.48 -8.67
C ASP A 195 12.73 -14.10 -8.01
N ASN A 196 11.73 -13.68 -7.23
CA ASN A 196 11.79 -12.40 -6.53
C ASN A 196 11.32 -12.50 -5.07
N LYS A 197 12.07 -11.83 -4.18
CA LYS A 197 11.66 -11.55 -2.81
C LYS A 197 11.27 -10.08 -2.70
N PHE A 198 9.98 -9.85 -2.52
CA PHE A 198 9.43 -8.52 -2.27
C PHE A 198 9.34 -8.29 -0.76
N MET A 199 9.84 -7.15 -0.30
CA MET A 199 9.73 -6.69 1.07
C MET A 199 9.19 -5.26 1.08
N ARG A 200 8.24 -4.99 1.99
CA ARG A 200 7.76 -3.64 2.29
C ARG A 200 7.76 -3.43 3.80
N ASN A 201 8.33 -2.31 4.24
CA ASN A 201 8.27 -1.87 5.62
C ASN A 201 7.71 -0.46 5.67
N ASP A 202 6.66 -0.27 6.44
CA ASP A 202 5.99 1.01 6.70
C ASP A 202 6.15 1.32 8.18
N LEU A 203 7.04 2.24 8.54
CA LEU A 203 7.30 2.70 9.91
C LEU A 203 6.87 4.14 10.05
N GLY A 204 6.15 4.50 11.11
CA GLY A 204 5.78 5.88 11.33
C GLY A 204 5.07 6.14 12.64
N ILE A 205 4.68 7.41 12.79
CA ILE A 205 3.96 7.95 13.94
C ILE A 205 2.68 8.60 13.44
N ALA A 206 1.58 8.38 14.15
CA ALA A 206 0.32 9.09 13.98
C ALA A 206 0.03 9.93 15.23
N VAL A 207 -0.27 11.20 15.03
CA VAL A 207 -0.64 12.13 16.11
C VAL A 207 -2.09 12.57 15.89
N LYS A 208 -2.95 12.22 16.84
CA LYS A 208 -4.37 12.59 16.85
C LYS A 208 -4.52 14.09 17.12
N ILE A 209 -5.26 14.78 16.25
CA ILE A 209 -5.61 16.20 16.39
C ILE A 209 -7.02 16.33 16.98
N SER A 210 -7.93 15.47 16.53
CA SER A 210 -9.32 15.38 17.02
C SER A 210 -9.81 13.93 16.90
N ASP A 211 -11.06 13.67 17.22
CA ASP A 211 -11.62 12.31 17.09
C ASP A 211 -11.65 11.79 15.65
N ALA A 212 -11.79 12.69 14.67
CA ALA A 212 -11.84 12.35 13.27
C ALA A 212 -10.51 12.58 12.52
N PHE A 213 -9.60 13.41 13.03
CA PHE A 213 -8.41 13.83 12.32
C PHE A 213 -7.11 13.50 13.05
N ALA A 214 -6.12 13.04 12.28
CA ALA A 214 -4.75 12.83 12.73
C ALA A 214 -3.74 13.29 11.66
N VAL A 215 -2.51 13.58 12.06
CA VAL A 215 -1.35 13.70 11.17
C VAL A 215 -0.51 12.45 11.32
N LYS A 216 -0.18 11.84 10.19
CA LYS A 216 0.62 10.63 10.09
C LYS A 216 1.89 10.90 9.31
N THR A 217 3.04 10.69 9.93
CA THR A 217 4.36 10.81 9.31
C THR A 217 5.05 9.46 9.31
N GLY A 218 5.62 9.07 8.17
CA GLY A 218 6.23 7.74 8.07
C GLY A 218 7.22 7.59 6.92
N LEU A 219 8.01 6.54 7.04
CA LEU A 219 8.97 6.07 6.05
C LEU A 219 8.50 4.71 5.53
N GLN A 220 8.29 4.61 4.23
CA GLN A 220 8.07 3.35 3.54
C GLN A 220 9.37 2.94 2.84
N LEU A 221 9.81 1.72 3.09
CA LEU A 221 10.89 1.06 2.36
C LEU A 221 10.29 -0.09 1.56
N ARG A 222 10.62 -0.16 0.27
CA ARG A 222 10.21 -1.25 -0.62
C ARG A 222 11.46 -1.83 -1.26
N ARG A 223 11.57 -3.15 -1.29
CA ARG A 223 12.71 -3.84 -1.88
C ARG A 223 12.24 -5.03 -2.70
N ASN A 224 12.74 -5.12 -3.92
CA ASN A 224 12.73 -6.32 -4.75
C ASN A 224 14.15 -6.90 -4.81
N SER A 225 14.31 -8.20 -4.63
CA SER A 225 15.62 -8.86 -4.69
C SER A 225 16.13 -8.94 -6.11
N ASP A 226 15.20 -9.08 -7.06
CA ASP A 226 15.49 -9.11 -8.49
C ASP A 226 14.76 -7.99 -9.21
N VAL A 227 15.47 -7.26 -10.07
CA VAL A 227 14.96 -6.18 -10.91
C VAL A 227 15.84 -6.10 -12.16
N ALA A 228 15.30 -5.56 -13.23
CA ALA A 228 16.06 -5.36 -14.47
C ALA A 228 17.31 -4.50 -14.27
N PRO A 229 18.36 -4.69 -15.08
CA PRO A 229 19.56 -3.85 -15.05
C PRO A 229 19.20 -2.36 -15.15
N GLY A 230 19.82 -1.53 -14.29
CA GLY A 230 19.56 -0.09 -14.22
C GLY A 230 18.41 0.32 -13.30
N VAL A 231 17.56 -0.61 -12.87
CA VAL A 231 16.49 -0.35 -11.89
C VAL A 231 17.01 -0.51 -10.46
N ARG A 232 16.63 0.38 -9.56
CA ARG A 232 17.00 0.27 -8.14
C ARG A 232 16.22 -0.83 -7.46
N LYS A 233 16.91 -1.63 -6.64
CA LYS A 233 16.30 -2.70 -5.84
C LYS A 233 15.46 -2.16 -4.64
N THR A 234 15.75 -0.94 -4.19
CA THR A 234 15.13 -0.38 -2.98
C THR A 234 14.64 1.03 -3.25
N ASP A 235 13.36 1.23 -3.01
CA ASP A 235 12.69 2.53 -3.02
C ASP A 235 12.43 2.99 -1.59
N ARG A 236 12.49 4.29 -1.40
CA ARG A 236 12.23 4.96 -0.12
C ARG A 236 11.22 6.08 -0.37
N LEU A 237 10.20 6.11 0.45
CA LEU A 237 9.16 7.13 0.40
C LEU A 237 8.92 7.66 1.81
N PHE A 238 9.21 8.92 2.03
CA PHE A 238 8.84 9.63 3.24
C PHE A 238 7.56 10.43 2.98
N THR A 239 6.56 10.31 3.86
CA THR A 239 5.27 10.98 3.70
C THR A 239 4.83 11.63 5.00
N THR A 240 4.11 12.76 4.86
CA THR A 240 3.30 13.34 5.93
C THR A 240 1.90 13.53 5.38
N ASN A 241 0.93 12.88 6.00
CA ASN A 241 -0.45 12.79 5.53
C ASN A 241 -1.41 13.34 6.58
N LEU A 242 -2.45 14.01 6.13
CA LEU A 242 -3.66 14.20 6.92
C LEU A 242 -4.48 12.92 6.83
N VAL A 243 -4.93 12.43 7.97
CA VAL A 243 -5.79 11.24 8.10
C VAL A 243 -7.16 11.68 8.58
N TYR A 244 -8.21 11.19 7.92
CA TYR A 244 -9.60 11.32 8.33
C TYR A 244 -10.16 9.94 8.63
N SER A 245 -10.65 9.73 9.85
CA SER A 245 -11.25 8.47 10.32
C SER A 245 -12.77 8.62 10.43
N PHE A 246 -13.52 7.60 10.03
CA PHE A 246 -14.99 7.57 10.02
C PHE A 246 -15.54 6.18 10.32
#